data_33ebfe7e4f6fc332fd4854cedfb0b489
#
_entry.id   33ebfe7e4f6fc332fd4854cedfb0b489
#
_cell.length_a   1.000
_cell.length_b   1.000
_cell.length_c   1.000
_cell.angle_alpha   90.00
_cell.angle_beta   90.00
_cell.angle_gamma   90.00
#
_symmetry.space_group_name_H-M   'P 1'
#
loop_
_entity.id
_entity.type
_entity.pdbx_description
1 polymer ?
#
loop_
_entity_poly.entity_id
_entity_poly.type
_entity_poly.pdbx_seq_one_letter_code
_entity_poly.pdbx_strand_id
1 'polypeptide(L)'
;GRVINTCNLSEDWVGYSTRYGDSAGDVSLLGKLTVQEVKSLGRELGLPENLVDKTPSDGLCGSTDEQKLGFSYAVLDRYIREGICEDESVRQRIDSLHKQNKFKLELIPTFEPQTMMQ
;
A
#
# COMPACT_ATOMS: atom_id res chain seq x y z
N GLY A 1 6.60 24.18 5.16
CA GLY A 1 6.67 23.16 4.09
C GLY A 1 5.48 22.21 4.13
N ARG A 2 5.34 21.39 3.10
CA ARG A 2 4.34 20.32 3.05
C ARG A 2 5.03 18.96 2.99
N VAL A 3 4.41 17.96 3.56
CA VAL A 3 4.93 16.59 3.58
C VAL A 3 4.37 15.82 2.40
N ILE A 4 5.25 15.17 1.63
CA ILE A 4 4.86 14.26 0.55
C ILE A 4 4.92 12.84 1.13
N ASN A 5 3.79 12.15 1.08
CA ASN A 5 3.69 10.74 1.38
C ASN A 5 4.18 9.93 0.17
N THR A 6 4.94 8.88 0.40
CA THR A 6 5.49 8.01 -0.64
C THR A 6 4.97 6.57 -0.58
N CYS A 7 3.97 6.27 0.25
CA CYS A 7 3.30 4.97 0.23
C CYS A 7 2.65 4.73 -1.12
N ASN A 8 2.75 3.51 -1.63
CA ASN A 8 2.12 3.10 -2.87
C ASN A 8 0.83 2.32 -2.61
N LEU A 9 0.06 2.06 -3.68
CA LEU A 9 -1.22 1.36 -3.59
C LEU A 9 -1.09 -0.06 -3.02
N SER A 10 -0.01 -0.78 -3.37
CA SER A 10 0.17 -2.16 -2.92
C SER A 10 0.37 -2.24 -1.40
N GLU A 11 1.19 -1.34 -0.85
CA GLU A 11 1.38 -1.20 0.60
C GLU A 11 0.06 -0.83 1.28
N ASP A 12 -0.61 0.17 0.77
CA ASP A 12 -1.88 0.65 1.30
C ASP A 12 -2.97 -0.42 1.25
N TRP A 13 -3.02 -1.21 0.17
CA TRP A 13 -4.04 -2.25 -0.03
C TRP A 13 -4.02 -3.30 1.08
N VAL A 14 -2.84 -3.74 1.49
CA VAL A 14 -2.67 -4.74 2.55
C VAL A 14 -2.40 -4.12 3.92
N GLY A 15 -2.39 -2.79 4.00
CA GLY A 15 -2.16 -2.04 5.24
C GLY A 15 -0.75 -2.13 5.77
N TYR A 16 0.23 -2.36 4.89
CA TYR A 16 1.65 -2.35 5.23
C TYR A 16 2.16 -0.91 5.37
N SER A 17 1.55 -0.18 6.26
CA SER A 17 1.83 1.23 6.53
C SER A 17 1.31 1.64 7.90
N THR A 18 1.88 2.69 8.45
CA THR A 18 1.47 3.26 9.73
C THR A 18 0.64 4.52 9.49
N ARG A 19 -0.63 4.51 9.91
CA ARG A 19 -1.61 5.58 9.60
C ARG A 19 -1.10 6.99 9.93
N TYR A 20 -0.44 7.16 11.05
CA TYR A 20 0.08 8.45 11.50
C TYR A 20 1.62 8.53 11.43
N GLY A 21 2.25 7.57 10.79
CA GLY A 21 3.67 7.54 10.50
C GLY A 21 3.92 7.77 9.01
N ASP A 22 4.37 6.73 8.31
CA ASP A 22 4.69 6.78 6.88
C ASP A 22 3.50 7.07 5.96
N SER A 23 2.27 6.76 6.38
CA SER A 23 1.04 7.15 5.65
C SER A 23 0.64 8.61 5.85
N ALA A 24 1.24 9.32 6.80
CA ALA A 24 0.94 10.73 7.02
C ALA A 24 1.54 11.61 5.93
N GLY A 25 0.83 12.66 5.55
CA GLY A 25 1.31 13.62 4.56
C GLY A 25 0.21 14.53 4.06
N ASP A 26 0.63 15.63 3.39
CA ASP A 26 -0.28 16.59 2.77
C ASP A 26 -0.63 16.19 1.33
N VAL A 27 0.26 15.42 0.68
CA VAL A 27 0.12 14.97 -0.70
C VAL A 27 0.64 13.54 -0.82
N SER A 28 -0.11 12.67 -1.49
CA SER A 28 0.29 11.32 -1.84
C SER A 28 0.42 11.19 -3.36
N LEU A 29 1.64 11.07 -3.84
CA LEU A 29 1.92 10.99 -5.29
C LEU A 29 1.82 9.56 -5.82
N LEU A 30 2.15 8.55 -5.01
CA LEU A 30 2.23 7.16 -5.41
C LEU A 30 1.02 6.32 -4.98
N GLY A 31 0.10 6.88 -4.23
CA GLY A 31 -0.99 6.15 -3.57
C GLY A 31 -1.98 5.43 -4.50
N LYS A 32 -1.93 5.69 -5.80
CA LYS A 32 -2.72 4.97 -6.83
C LYS A 32 -1.89 4.10 -7.75
N LEU A 33 -0.59 4.01 -7.53
CA LEU A 33 0.34 3.19 -8.30
C LEU A 33 0.73 1.95 -7.51
N THR A 34 0.70 0.79 -8.16
CA THR A 34 1.22 -0.45 -7.57
C THR A 34 2.75 -0.42 -7.52
N VAL A 35 3.38 -1.35 -6.79
CA VAL A 35 4.85 -1.47 -6.74
C VAL A 35 5.44 -1.62 -8.14
N GLN A 36 4.85 -2.46 -9.00
CA GLN A 36 5.36 -2.66 -10.36
C GLN A 36 5.24 -1.40 -11.21
N GLU A 37 4.16 -0.64 -11.05
CA GLU A 37 3.96 0.63 -11.74
C GLU A 37 4.95 1.70 -11.26
N VAL A 38 5.23 1.76 -9.96
CA VAL A 38 6.25 2.65 -9.38
C VAL A 38 7.65 2.31 -9.94
N LYS A 39 8.00 1.02 -10.03
CA LYS A 39 9.26 0.58 -10.65
C LYS A 39 9.34 0.98 -12.11
N SER A 40 8.26 0.79 -12.87
CA SER A 40 8.21 1.19 -14.28
C SER A 40 8.37 2.70 -14.44
N LEU A 41 7.72 3.48 -13.60
CA LEU A 41 7.88 4.94 -13.58
C LEU A 41 9.31 5.35 -13.24
N GLY A 42 9.94 4.69 -12.27
CA GLY A 42 11.33 4.94 -11.92
C GLY A 42 12.29 4.71 -13.09
N ARG A 43 12.09 3.63 -13.87
CA ARG A 43 12.88 3.36 -15.07
C ARG A 43 12.66 4.43 -16.15
N GLU A 44 11.42 4.82 -16.38
CA GLU A 44 11.09 5.87 -17.35
C GLU A 44 11.71 7.22 -16.99
N LEU A 45 11.83 7.52 -15.71
CA LEU A 45 12.50 8.72 -15.21
C LEU A 45 14.04 8.60 -15.20
N GLY A 46 14.61 7.47 -15.62
CA GLY A 46 16.04 7.24 -15.69
C GLY A 46 16.72 7.02 -14.34
N LEU A 47 15.98 6.55 -13.33
CA LEU A 47 16.60 6.21 -12.05
C LEU A 47 17.52 4.98 -12.18
N PRO A 48 18.60 4.91 -11.41
CA PRO A 48 19.50 3.76 -11.41
C PRO A 48 18.77 2.46 -11.04
N GLU A 49 19.07 1.37 -11.76
CA GLU A 49 18.44 0.05 -11.54
C GLU A 49 18.56 -0.45 -10.09
N ASN A 50 19.70 -0.20 -9.44
CA ASN A 50 19.90 -0.59 -8.04
C ASN A 50 18.95 0.13 -7.06
N LEU A 51 18.38 1.25 -7.43
CA LEU A 51 17.34 1.95 -6.66
C LEU A 51 15.96 1.43 -7.02
N VAL A 52 15.69 1.23 -8.32
CA VAL A 52 14.39 0.75 -8.82
C VAL A 52 14.12 -0.68 -8.34
N ASP A 53 15.11 -1.58 -8.43
CA ASP A 53 14.98 -2.98 -8.07
C ASP A 53 15.42 -3.31 -6.64
N LYS A 54 15.65 -2.28 -5.82
CA LYS A 54 15.92 -2.49 -4.39
C LYS A 54 14.79 -3.31 -3.75
N THR A 55 15.16 -4.36 -3.05
CA THR A 55 14.20 -5.21 -2.34
C THR A 55 13.43 -4.41 -1.29
N PRO A 56 12.09 -4.38 -1.34
CA PRO A 56 11.27 -3.67 -0.36
C PRO A 56 11.52 -4.19 1.06
N SER A 57 11.81 -3.27 1.97
CA SER A 57 12.08 -3.57 3.38
C SER A 57 11.89 -2.31 4.21
N ASP A 58 11.35 -2.47 5.43
CA ASP A 58 11.28 -1.38 6.41
C ASP A 58 12.65 -1.01 7.01
N GLY A 59 13.67 -1.83 6.77
CA GLY A 59 15.02 -1.62 7.28
C GLY A 59 15.20 -1.85 8.79
N LEU A 60 14.15 -2.29 9.49
CA LEU A 60 14.17 -2.39 10.96
C LEU A 60 14.52 -3.78 11.50
N CYS A 61 14.13 -4.83 10.82
CA CYS A 61 14.23 -6.19 11.37
C CYS A 61 14.88 -7.22 10.45
N GLY A 62 15.59 -6.80 9.40
CA GLY A 62 16.35 -7.67 8.51
C GLY A 62 15.51 -8.59 7.60
N SER A 63 14.18 -8.53 7.68
CA SER A 63 13.27 -9.27 6.81
C SER A 63 12.74 -8.37 5.70
N THR A 64 12.44 -8.96 4.54
CA THR A 64 11.77 -8.23 3.46
C THR A 64 10.27 -8.11 3.70
N ASP A 65 9.63 -7.14 3.06
CA ASP A 65 8.17 -6.98 3.13
C ASP A 65 7.44 -8.23 2.65
N GLU A 66 7.90 -8.82 1.54
CA GLU A 66 7.30 -10.04 0.98
C GLU A 66 7.42 -11.25 1.93
N GLN A 67 8.53 -11.36 2.67
CA GLN A 67 8.67 -12.39 3.70
C GLN A 67 7.66 -12.24 4.83
N LYS A 68 7.38 -11.00 5.23
CA LYS A 68 6.39 -10.70 6.29
C LYS A 68 4.95 -10.90 5.80
N LEU A 69 4.67 -10.49 4.58
CA LEU A 69 3.34 -10.61 3.97
C LEU A 69 3.01 -12.09 3.65
N GLY A 70 4.00 -12.87 3.21
CA GLY A 70 3.84 -14.25 2.78
C GLY A 70 3.46 -14.42 1.30
N PHE A 71 3.58 -13.35 0.51
CA PHE A 71 3.40 -13.33 -0.94
C PHE A 71 4.21 -12.18 -1.56
N SER A 72 4.43 -12.25 -2.87
CA SER A 72 5.17 -11.20 -3.59
C SER A 72 4.28 -10.02 -3.97
N TYR A 73 4.89 -8.85 -4.11
CA TYR A 73 4.18 -7.68 -4.66
C TYR A 73 3.71 -7.90 -6.09
N ALA A 74 4.41 -8.71 -6.89
CA ALA A 74 3.96 -9.05 -8.25
C ALA A 74 2.61 -9.79 -8.24
N VAL A 75 2.41 -10.72 -7.33
CA VAL A 75 1.14 -11.43 -7.14
C VAL A 75 0.05 -10.47 -6.65
N LEU A 76 0.36 -9.64 -5.68
CA LEU A 76 -0.57 -8.65 -5.15
C LEU A 76 -1.01 -7.64 -6.22
N ASP A 77 -0.08 -7.09 -6.96
CA ASP A 77 -0.33 -6.08 -7.99
C ASP A 77 -1.23 -6.64 -9.11
N ARG A 78 -0.98 -7.88 -9.54
CA ARG A 78 -1.84 -8.57 -10.50
C ARG A 78 -3.25 -8.76 -9.95
N TYR A 79 -3.37 -9.14 -8.68
CA TYR A 79 -4.67 -9.26 -8.03
C TYR A 79 -5.41 -7.93 -7.94
N ILE A 80 -4.72 -6.84 -7.58
CA ILE A 80 -5.31 -5.50 -7.52
C ILE A 80 -5.81 -5.04 -8.90
N ARG A 81 -5.04 -5.26 -9.96
CA ARG A 81 -5.35 -4.74 -11.31
C ARG A 81 -6.27 -5.65 -12.13
N GLU A 82 -6.10 -6.95 -12.02
CA GLU A 82 -6.76 -7.94 -12.88
C GLU A 82 -7.78 -8.81 -12.14
N GLY A 83 -7.76 -8.82 -10.81
CA GLY A 83 -8.56 -9.71 -9.99
C GLY A 83 -8.08 -11.17 -10.03
N ILE A 84 -6.86 -11.43 -10.51
CA ILE A 84 -6.31 -12.77 -10.71
C ILE A 84 -5.29 -13.09 -9.62
N CYS A 85 -5.56 -14.14 -8.86
CA CYS A 85 -4.63 -14.77 -7.93
C CYS A 85 -4.84 -16.28 -8.00
N GLU A 86 -3.82 -17.02 -8.46
CA GLU A 86 -3.91 -18.44 -8.72
C GLU A 86 -3.93 -19.27 -7.42
N ASP A 87 -3.24 -18.80 -6.39
CA ASP A 87 -3.22 -19.45 -5.07
C ASP A 87 -4.36 -18.90 -4.20
N GLU A 88 -5.31 -19.78 -3.91
CA GLU A 88 -6.50 -19.44 -3.10
C GLU A 88 -6.12 -19.01 -1.67
N SER A 89 -5.09 -19.61 -1.08
CA SER A 89 -4.65 -19.25 0.28
C SER A 89 -4.05 -17.85 0.31
N VAL A 90 -3.29 -17.49 -0.70
CA VAL A 90 -2.73 -16.14 -0.88
C VAL A 90 -3.85 -15.14 -1.12
N ARG A 91 -4.81 -15.45 -1.96
CA ARG A 91 -5.99 -14.60 -2.22
C ARG A 91 -6.75 -14.29 -0.94
N GLN A 92 -7.07 -15.32 -0.15
CA GLN A 92 -7.78 -15.15 1.13
C GLN A 92 -6.98 -14.31 2.11
N ARG A 93 -5.66 -14.48 2.14
CA ARG A 93 -4.77 -13.66 2.98
C ARG A 93 -4.77 -12.19 2.53
N ILE A 94 -4.67 -11.92 1.25
CA ILE A 94 -4.75 -10.55 0.70
C ILE A 94 -6.09 -9.90 1.07
N ASP A 95 -7.20 -10.59 0.84
CA ASP A 95 -8.54 -10.10 1.15
C ASP A 95 -8.72 -9.82 2.66
N SER A 96 -8.19 -10.70 3.49
CA SER A 96 -8.22 -10.53 4.95
C SER A 96 -7.43 -9.29 5.39
N LEU A 97 -6.21 -9.12 4.88
CA LEU A 97 -5.38 -7.95 5.17
C LEU A 97 -6.04 -6.66 4.69
N HIS A 98 -6.58 -6.66 3.47
CA HIS A 98 -7.29 -5.52 2.93
C HIS A 98 -8.49 -5.12 3.81
N LYS A 99 -9.32 -6.09 4.16
CA LYS A 99 -10.50 -5.85 5.02
C LYS A 99 -10.10 -5.32 6.40
N GLN A 100 -9.08 -5.91 7.02
CA GLN A 100 -8.61 -5.51 8.36
C GLN A 100 -8.03 -4.09 8.38
N ASN A 101 -7.38 -3.68 7.30
CA ASN A 101 -6.66 -2.41 7.23
C ASN A 101 -7.37 -1.31 6.46
N LYS A 102 -8.56 -1.59 5.92
CA LYS A 102 -9.34 -0.63 5.13
C LYS A 102 -9.58 0.69 5.87
N PHE A 103 -9.76 0.65 7.19
CA PHE A 103 -9.94 1.84 8.02
C PHE A 103 -8.78 2.84 7.92
N LYS A 104 -7.56 2.38 7.57
CA LYS A 104 -6.40 3.25 7.40
C LYS A 104 -6.51 4.15 6.18
N LEU A 105 -7.31 3.75 5.18
CA LEU A 105 -7.56 4.46 3.93
C LEU A 105 -8.80 5.36 3.99
N GLU A 106 -9.57 5.24 5.04
CA GLU A 106 -10.83 5.96 5.22
C GLU A 106 -10.60 7.21 6.08
N LEU A 107 -11.48 8.20 5.91
CA LEU A 107 -11.50 9.35 6.80
C LEU A 107 -11.79 8.91 8.23
N ILE A 108 -11.27 9.67 9.19
CA ILE A 108 -11.54 9.43 10.61
C ILE A 108 -13.06 9.52 10.83
N PRO A 109 -13.69 8.48 11.39
CA PRO A 109 -15.11 8.54 11.69
C PRO A 109 -15.40 9.70 12.64
N THR A 110 -16.39 10.49 12.27
CA THR A 110 -16.81 11.65 13.05
C THR A 110 -18.21 11.39 13.59
N PHE A 111 -18.44 11.72 14.86
CA PHE A 111 -19.77 11.66 15.42
C PHE A 111 -20.64 12.74 14.77
N GLU A 112 -21.75 12.32 14.19
CA GLU A 112 -22.78 13.22 13.67
C GLU A 112 -23.97 13.23 14.65
N PRO A 113 -24.17 14.35 15.35
CA PRO A 113 -25.34 14.45 16.22
C PRO A 113 -26.60 14.41 15.35
N GLN A 114 -27.58 13.60 15.75
CA GLN A 114 -28.89 13.64 15.11
C GLN A 114 -29.43 15.05 15.21
N THR A 115 -29.63 15.68 14.08
CA THR A 115 -30.37 16.94 14.05
C THR A 115 -31.79 16.62 14.38
N MET A 116 -32.22 16.98 15.57
CA MET A 116 -33.64 16.92 15.91
C MET A 116 -34.35 17.94 15.01
N MET A 117 -34.94 17.45 13.94
CA MET A 117 -35.86 18.24 13.15
C MET A 117 -37.10 18.50 13.99
N GLN A 118 -37.29 19.75 14.32
CA GLN A 118 -38.54 20.22 14.92
C GLN A 118 -39.65 20.25 13.88
#